data_5cb04e9f96e5fbc9a10ae461635c811c
#
_entry.id   5cb04e9f96e5fbc9a10ae461635c811c
#
_cell.length_a   1.000
_cell.length_b   1.000
_cell.length_c   1.000
_cell.angle_alpha   90.00
_cell.angle_beta   90.00
_cell.angle_gamma   90.00
#
_symmetry.space_group_name_H-M   'P 1'
#
loop_
_entity.id
_entity.type
_entity.pdbx_description
1 polymer ?
#
loop_
_entity_poly.entity_id
_entity_poly.type
_entity_poly.pdbx_seq_one_letter_code
_entity_poly.pdbx_strand_id
1 'polypeptide(L)'
;MEFVDKALARRLESCEEMPQVYYARVFQKSRPEIGASEEEICGGHMIFAGLGSPIGRATGCGLDRPLTKDDVDRVEDFYRKYKAPSQVDLTPLHPPDVFEMFKERGYAIAELNNVLLKRVPQFGARQ
;
A
#
# COMPACT_ATOMS: atom_id res chain seq x y z
N MET A 1 -14.72 22.00 5.08
CA MET A 1 -13.56 21.17 5.41
C MET A 1 -13.91 19.70 5.26
N GLU A 2 -13.05 18.95 4.63
CA GLU A 2 -13.23 17.51 4.51
C GLU A 2 -12.52 16.79 5.64
N PHE A 3 -13.24 15.87 6.27
CA PHE A 3 -12.63 14.97 7.25
C PHE A 3 -12.42 13.60 6.61
N VAL A 4 -11.31 13.00 6.88
CA VAL A 4 -10.96 11.71 6.33
C VAL A 4 -11.60 10.61 7.17
N ASP A 5 -12.56 9.89 6.60
CA ASP A 5 -13.11 8.68 7.18
C ASP A 5 -12.52 7.46 6.46
N LYS A 6 -12.94 6.26 6.86
CA LYS A 6 -12.41 5.03 6.24
C LYS A 6 -12.75 4.93 4.75
N ALA A 7 -13.93 5.38 4.35
CA ALA A 7 -14.33 5.33 2.94
C ALA A 7 -13.47 6.25 2.08
N LEU A 8 -13.23 7.48 2.54
CA LEU A 8 -12.36 8.41 1.84
C LEU A 8 -10.91 7.92 1.83
N ALA A 9 -10.42 7.41 2.97
CA ALA A 9 -9.08 6.85 3.05
C ALA A 9 -8.91 5.70 2.05
N ARG A 10 -9.90 4.81 1.95
CA ARG A 10 -9.85 3.70 1.00
C ARG A 10 -9.79 4.20 -0.45
N ARG A 11 -10.53 5.24 -0.77
CA ARG A 11 -10.50 5.84 -2.12
C ARG A 11 -9.13 6.46 -2.43
N LEU A 12 -8.57 7.20 -1.48
CA LEU A 12 -7.25 7.82 -1.65
C LEU A 12 -6.15 6.77 -1.78
N GLU A 13 -6.19 5.75 -0.94
CA GLU A 13 -5.22 4.66 -1.00
C GLU A 13 -5.32 3.90 -2.32
N SER A 14 -6.54 3.67 -2.83
CA SER A 14 -6.72 3.00 -4.12
C SER A 14 -6.16 3.82 -5.27
N CYS A 15 -6.25 5.15 -5.21
CA CYS A 15 -5.66 6.01 -6.22
C CYS A 15 -4.13 5.91 -6.28
N GLU A 16 -3.51 5.58 -5.17
CA GLU A 16 -2.06 5.38 -5.09
C GLU A 16 -1.67 3.93 -5.37
N GLU A 17 -2.48 2.99 -4.90
CA GLU A 17 -2.24 1.56 -5.00
C GLU A 17 -2.31 1.05 -6.43
N MET A 18 -3.39 1.36 -7.14
CA MET A 18 -3.66 0.74 -8.44
C MET A 18 -2.62 1.07 -9.51
N PRO A 19 -2.11 2.31 -9.61
CA PRO A 19 -1.02 2.57 -10.55
C PRO A 19 0.22 1.73 -10.28
N GLN A 20 0.53 1.47 -9.03
CA GLN A 20 1.69 0.64 -8.65
C GLN A 20 1.48 -0.82 -9.05
N VAL A 21 0.28 -1.34 -8.87
CA VAL A 21 -0.10 -2.68 -9.31
C VAL A 21 0.07 -2.82 -10.83
N TYR A 22 -0.42 -1.83 -11.58
CA TYR A 22 -0.28 -1.84 -13.04
C TYR A 22 1.19 -1.76 -13.47
N TYR A 23 1.99 -0.99 -12.77
CA TYR A 23 3.42 -0.90 -13.02
C TYR A 23 4.08 -2.27 -12.89
N ALA A 24 3.77 -2.99 -11.81
CA ALA A 24 4.32 -4.32 -11.60
C ALA A 24 3.88 -5.27 -12.72
N ARG A 25 2.63 -5.21 -13.13
CA ARG A 25 2.11 -6.04 -14.23
C ARG A 25 2.79 -5.74 -15.56
N VAL A 26 3.05 -4.48 -15.85
CA VAL A 26 3.77 -4.08 -17.06
C VAL A 26 5.20 -4.63 -17.01
N PHE A 27 5.88 -4.53 -15.88
CA PHE A 27 7.24 -5.05 -15.74
C PHE A 27 7.30 -6.55 -15.88
N GLN A 28 6.29 -7.28 -15.42
CA GLN A 28 6.22 -8.73 -15.61
C GLN A 28 6.34 -9.11 -17.08
N LYS A 29 5.76 -8.31 -17.96
CA LYS A 29 5.74 -8.56 -19.40
C LYS A 29 6.93 -7.96 -20.12
N SER A 30 7.27 -6.70 -19.82
CA SER A 30 8.29 -5.96 -20.56
C SER A 30 9.71 -6.13 -20.00
N ARG A 31 9.83 -6.44 -18.72
CA ARG A 31 11.12 -6.59 -18.04
C ARG A 31 11.10 -7.83 -17.14
N PRO A 32 10.95 -9.03 -17.70
CA PRO A 32 10.83 -10.24 -16.90
C PRO A 32 12.07 -10.55 -16.04
N GLU A 33 13.24 -10.02 -16.40
CA GLU A 33 14.45 -10.18 -15.62
C GLU A 33 14.39 -9.54 -14.24
N ILE A 34 13.50 -8.56 -14.05
CA ILE A 34 13.30 -7.92 -12.74
C ILE A 34 12.60 -8.86 -11.77
N GLY A 35 11.74 -9.74 -12.28
CA GLY A 35 10.94 -10.63 -11.45
C GLY A 35 9.83 -9.92 -10.70
N ALA A 36 9.29 -8.83 -11.28
CA ALA A 36 8.22 -8.07 -10.65
C ALA A 36 7.00 -8.94 -10.36
N SER A 37 6.36 -8.68 -9.24
CA SER A 37 5.23 -9.48 -8.76
C SER A 37 4.27 -8.62 -7.95
N GLU A 38 3.01 -9.04 -7.88
CA GLU A 38 2.04 -8.42 -7.00
C GLU A 38 1.06 -9.49 -6.51
N GLU A 39 0.62 -9.36 -5.27
CA GLU A 39 -0.36 -10.27 -4.66
C GLU A 39 -1.30 -9.47 -3.79
N GLU A 40 -2.56 -9.86 -3.75
CA GLU A 40 -3.55 -9.27 -2.85
C GLU A 40 -3.29 -9.69 -1.41
N ILE A 41 -3.47 -8.77 -0.49
CA ILE A 41 -3.36 -9.01 0.94
C ILE A 41 -4.27 -8.04 1.68
N CYS A 42 -5.18 -8.56 2.48
CA CYS A 42 -6.04 -7.77 3.39
C CYS A 42 -6.68 -6.54 2.71
N GLY A 43 -7.21 -6.73 1.50
CA GLY A 43 -7.85 -5.66 0.71
C GLY A 43 -6.90 -4.76 -0.04
N GLY A 44 -5.60 -4.93 0.11
CA GLY A 44 -4.59 -4.18 -0.62
C GLY A 44 -3.69 -5.10 -1.42
N HIS A 45 -2.49 -4.66 -1.71
CA HIS A 45 -1.53 -5.43 -2.52
C HIS A 45 -0.12 -5.35 -1.95
N MET A 46 0.61 -6.46 -2.06
CA MET A 46 2.06 -6.50 -1.87
C MET A 46 2.69 -6.41 -3.24
N ILE A 47 3.64 -5.51 -3.42
CA ILE A 47 4.25 -5.22 -4.72
C ILE A 47 5.75 -5.38 -4.64
N PHE A 48 6.32 -6.08 -5.62
CA PHE A 48 7.76 -6.13 -5.82
C PHE A 48 8.06 -5.74 -7.27
N ALA A 49 8.90 -4.74 -7.46
CA ALA A 49 9.26 -4.24 -8.78
C ALA A 49 10.78 -4.06 -8.93
N GLY A 50 11.54 -4.88 -8.22
CA GLY A 50 13.00 -4.83 -8.23
C GLY A 50 13.56 -4.30 -6.91
N LEU A 51 14.77 -4.72 -6.56
CA LEU A 51 15.43 -4.24 -5.36
C LEU A 51 15.69 -2.74 -5.49
N GLY A 52 15.37 -1.99 -4.43
CA GLY A 52 15.55 -0.55 -4.41
C GLY A 52 14.44 0.23 -5.11
N SER A 53 13.42 -0.44 -5.65
CA SER A 53 12.29 0.26 -6.26
C SER A 53 11.46 0.99 -5.20
N PRO A 54 11.03 2.25 -5.47
CA PRO A 54 10.23 2.98 -4.51
C PRO A 54 8.81 2.44 -4.34
N ILE A 55 8.34 1.56 -5.23
CA ILE A 55 7.00 0.97 -5.12
C ILE A 55 7.00 -0.42 -4.49
N GLY A 56 8.14 -0.92 -4.01
CA GLY A 56 8.26 -2.24 -3.41
C GLY A 56 7.73 -2.26 -1.98
N ARG A 57 6.41 -2.18 -1.81
CA ARG A 57 5.79 -2.18 -0.49
C ARG A 57 4.37 -2.71 -0.53
N ALA A 58 3.84 -3.08 0.63
CA ALA A 58 2.43 -3.43 0.79
C ALA A 58 1.64 -2.13 0.98
N THR A 59 0.61 -1.95 0.18
CA THR A 59 -0.16 -0.71 0.14
C THR A 59 -1.65 -0.98 0.08
N GLY A 60 -2.45 -0.11 0.70
CA GLY A 60 -3.90 -0.25 0.73
C GLY A 60 -4.42 -1.33 1.66
N CYS A 61 -3.56 -1.92 2.49
CA CYS A 61 -3.90 -3.05 3.34
C CYS A 61 -4.55 -2.61 4.64
N GLY A 62 -5.53 -3.39 5.09
CA GLY A 62 -6.07 -3.20 6.43
C GLY A 62 -7.10 -2.11 6.59
N LEU A 63 -7.62 -1.53 5.49
CA LEU A 63 -8.67 -0.52 5.56
C LEU A 63 -10.07 -1.13 5.56
N ASP A 64 -10.25 -2.27 4.91
CA ASP A 64 -11.53 -2.97 4.87
C ASP A 64 -11.73 -3.85 6.11
N ARG A 65 -10.65 -4.45 6.58
CA ARG A 65 -10.60 -5.18 7.84
C ARG A 65 -9.22 -4.98 8.48
N PRO A 66 -9.09 -5.11 9.82
CA PRO A 66 -7.79 -4.94 10.46
C PRO A 66 -6.77 -5.98 10.00
N LEU A 67 -5.52 -5.55 9.87
CA LEU A 67 -4.40 -6.45 9.63
C LEU A 67 -4.20 -7.38 10.82
N THR A 68 -4.01 -8.67 10.54
CA THR A 68 -3.72 -9.67 11.56
C THR A 68 -2.25 -10.04 11.55
N LYS A 69 -1.82 -10.78 12.57
CA LYS A 69 -0.45 -11.31 12.62
C LYS A 69 -0.16 -12.19 11.41
N ASP A 70 -1.13 -12.99 10.98
CA ASP A 70 -0.97 -13.85 9.82
C ASP A 70 -0.79 -13.04 8.53
N ASP A 71 -1.52 -11.93 8.40
CA ASP A 71 -1.35 -11.04 7.26
C ASP A 71 0.07 -10.49 7.21
N VAL A 72 0.61 -10.04 8.34
CA VAL A 72 1.96 -9.49 8.42
C VAL A 72 2.99 -10.58 8.15
N ASP A 73 2.77 -11.81 8.64
CA ASP A 73 3.62 -12.95 8.31
C ASP A 73 3.70 -13.16 6.79
N ARG A 74 2.56 -13.09 6.10
CA ARG A 74 2.51 -13.24 4.65
C ARG A 74 3.27 -12.12 3.95
N VAL A 75 3.14 -10.89 4.42
CA VAL A 75 3.88 -9.75 3.86
C VAL A 75 5.38 -9.97 4.01
N GLU A 76 5.81 -10.37 5.20
CA GLU A 76 7.22 -10.61 5.48
C GLU A 76 7.78 -11.75 4.62
N ASP A 77 7.02 -12.83 4.46
CA ASP A 77 7.41 -13.96 3.64
C ASP A 77 7.51 -13.57 2.17
N PHE A 78 6.58 -12.76 1.67
CA PHE A 78 6.61 -12.27 0.30
C PHE A 78 7.90 -11.53 0.00
N TYR A 79 8.28 -10.56 0.85
CA TYR A 79 9.49 -9.78 0.62
C TYR A 79 10.77 -10.56 0.92
N ARG A 80 10.71 -11.49 1.86
CA ARG A 80 11.86 -12.36 2.16
C ARG A 80 12.28 -13.18 0.96
N LYS A 81 11.35 -13.65 0.17
CA LYS A 81 11.62 -14.43 -1.05
C LYS A 81 12.45 -13.64 -2.07
N TYR A 82 12.33 -12.31 -2.08
CA TYR A 82 13.11 -11.43 -2.96
C TYR A 82 14.33 -10.83 -2.27
N LYS A 83 14.57 -11.17 -1.01
CA LYS A 83 15.64 -10.55 -0.18
C LYS A 83 15.47 -9.03 -0.11
N ALA A 84 14.23 -8.57 -0.09
CA ALA A 84 13.86 -7.17 -0.02
C ALA A 84 13.37 -6.82 1.39
N PRO A 85 13.50 -5.56 1.80
CA PRO A 85 12.94 -5.15 3.08
C PRO A 85 11.42 -5.19 3.05
N SER A 86 10.80 -5.56 4.17
CA SER A 86 9.36 -5.51 4.33
C SER A 86 8.95 -4.07 4.65
N GLN A 87 8.15 -3.46 3.79
CA GLN A 87 7.63 -2.12 3.98
C GLN A 87 6.11 -2.15 3.84
N VAL A 88 5.42 -1.49 4.75
CA VAL A 88 3.96 -1.47 4.77
C VAL A 88 3.47 -0.05 4.97
N ASP A 89 2.55 0.38 4.11
CA ASP A 89 1.89 1.68 4.25
C ASP A 89 0.76 1.60 5.26
N LEU A 90 0.75 2.50 6.22
CA LEU A 90 -0.32 2.62 7.20
C LEU A 90 -0.85 4.05 7.22
N THR A 91 -2.11 4.20 7.60
CA THR A 91 -2.73 5.51 7.81
C THR A 91 -3.09 5.67 9.28
N PRO A 92 -3.31 6.92 9.77
CA PRO A 92 -3.78 7.12 11.14
C PRO A 92 -5.14 6.47 11.43
N LEU A 93 -5.88 6.03 10.40
CA LEU A 93 -7.16 5.37 10.57
C LEU A 93 -7.04 3.88 10.86
N HIS A 94 -5.83 3.31 10.78
CA HIS A 94 -5.59 1.96 11.25
C HIS A 94 -5.72 1.94 12.78
N PRO A 95 -6.26 0.85 13.36
CA PRO A 95 -6.39 0.76 14.83
C PRO A 95 -5.04 0.87 15.53
N PRO A 96 -5.00 1.41 16.75
CA PRO A 96 -3.74 1.55 17.51
C PRO A 96 -3.01 0.23 17.74
N ASP A 97 -3.72 -0.88 17.91
CA ASP A 97 -3.10 -2.18 18.11
C ASP A 97 -2.36 -2.68 16.87
N VAL A 98 -2.73 -2.22 15.69
CA VAL A 98 -1.98 -2.52 14.46
C VAL A 98 -0.59 -1.87 14.54
N PHE A 99 -0.51 -0.62 14.96
CA PHE A 99 0.78 0.06 15.12
C PHE A 99 1.65 -0.62 16.17
N GLU A 100 1.05 -1.04 17.27
CA GLU A 100 1.77 -1.78 18.32
C GLU A 100 2.31 -3.12 17.80
N MET A 101 1.53 -3.82 16.98
CA MET A 101 1.96 -5.07 16.36
C MET A 101 3.20 -4.87 15.49
N PHE A 102 3.22 -3.82 14.67
CA PHE A 102 4.39 -3.53 13.84
C PHE A 102 5.59 -3.12 14.68
N LYS A 103 5.37 -2.32 15.71
CA LYS A 103 6.42 -1.92 16.63
C LYS A 103 7.07 -3.14 17.31
N GLU A 104 6.25 -4.07 17.78
CA GLU A 104 6.74 -5.30 18.42
C GLU A 104 7.57 -6.14 17.48
N ARG A 105 7.31 -6.07 16.18
CA ARG A 105 8.06 -6.80 15.15
C ARG A 105 9.30 -6.05 14.67
N GLY A 106 9.60 -4.91 15.27
CA GLY A 106 10.79 -4.15 14.95
C GLY A 106 10.68 -3.19 13.77
N TYR A 107 9.46 -2.91 13.33
CA TYR A 107 9.26 -1.91 12.27
C TYR A 107 9.45 -0.50 12.84
N ALA A 108 9.99 0.38 12.01
CA ALA A 108 10.14 1.79 12.31
C ALA A 108 9.51 2.61 11.20
N ILE A 109 9.10 3.83 11.52
CA ILE A 109 8.57 4.74 10.50
C ILE A 109 9.74 5.19 9.63
N ALA A 110 9.65 4.87 8.33
CA ALA A 110 10.67 5.26 7.36
C ALA A 110 10.32 6.57 6.67
N GLU A 111 9.03 6.84 6.49
CA GLU A 111 8.58 7.99 5.71
C GLU A 111 7.18 8.41 6.14
N LEU A 112 6.93 9.72 6.13
CA LEU A 112 5.60 10.27 6.36
C LEU A 112 5.20 11.09 5.15
N ASN A 113 4.03 10.77 4.60
CA ASN A 113 3.50 11.45 3.43
C ASN A 113 2.16 12.10 3.75
N ASN A 114 1.96 13.31 3.27
CA ASN A 114 0.68 14.00 3.35
C ASN A 114 -0.03 13.91 2.01
N VAL A 115 -1.30 13.58 2.05
CA VAL A 115 -2.14 13.58 0.86
C VAL A 115 -3.05 14.81 0.93
N LEU A 116 -2.94 15.67 -0.05
CA LEU A 116 -3.78 16.85 -0.16
C LEU A 116 -4.87 16.59 -1.17
N LEU A 117 -6.09 16.96 -0.82
CA LEU A 117 -7.22 16.79 -1.74
C LEU A 117 -8.01 18.07 -1.85
N LYS A 118 -8.65 18.25 -2.98
CA LYS A 118 -9.51 19.39 -3.26
C LYS A 118 -10.72 18.91 -4.00
N ARG A 119 -11.88 19.37 -3.57
CA ARG A 119 -13.11 19.11 -4.32
C ARG A 119 -13.06 19.90 -5.63
N VAL A 120 -13.24 19.20 -6.74
CA VAL A 120 -13.16 19.80 -8.07
C VAL A 120 -14.57 20.03 -8.60
N PRO A 121 -14.84 21.20 -9.23
CA PRO A 121 -16.13 21.41 -9.87
C PRO A 121 -16.43 20.36 -10.94
N GLN A 122 -17.71 20.07 -11.14
CA GLN A 122 -18.13 19.13 -12.17
C GLN A 122 -18.05 19.79 -13.53
N PHE A 123 -17.04 19.42 -14.29
CA PHE A 123 -16.82 20.04 -15.59
C PHE A 123 -17.92 19.76 -16.60
N GLY A 124 -18.57 18.61 -16.50
CA GLY A 124 -19.69 18.29 -17.37
C GLY A 124 -20.88 19.22 -17.21
N ALA A 125 -21.00 19.90 -16.10
CA ALA A 125 -22.08 20.85 -15.83
C ALA A 125 -21.74 22.26 -16.28
N ARG A 126 -20.54 22.48 -16.74
CA ARG A 126 -20.11 23.79 -17.15
C ARG A 126 -20.46 24.05 -18.56
N GLN A 127 -20.96 24.28 -19.11
CA GLN A 127 -21.03 24.40 -20.55
C GLN A 127 -21.29 25.71 -21.12
#